data_7badc1260db5445ffc483508ab68c5e7
#
_entry.id   7badc1260db5445ffc483508ab68c5e7
#
_cell.length_a   1.000
_cell.length_b   1.000
_cell.length_c   1.000
_cell.angle_alpha   90.00
_cell.angle_beta   90.00
_cell.angle_gamma   90.00
#
_symmetry.space_group_name_H-M   'P 1'
#
loop_
_entity.id
_entity.type
_entity.pdbx_description
1 polymer ?
#
loop_
_entity_poly.entity_id
_entity_poly.type
_entity_poly.pdbx_seq_one_letter_code
_entity_poly.pdbx_strand_id
1 'polypeptide(L)'
;MTDTFQVQGDFAPAESFAAEISVPGSEALLTADVTAEPNGFIELGLAPELVQAVADLGYTQPTAVQCKAIPLAMGQGGQGGRCIDLMVSSQTGSGKTAAFLLPVLHTLIGQQAEAEAEARAEYDRAVAEAAARGEAPPKRAKRKDPTNARNFKPAVPGALIVCPTRELAQQVAHDA
;
A
#
# COMPACT_ATOMS: atom_id res chain seq x y z
N MET A 1 -62.87 6.96 18.77
CA MET A 1 -62.92 7.14 17.31
C MET A 1 -61.63 6.56 16.79
N THR A 2 -61.70 5.26 16.40
CA THR A 2 -60.58 4.49 15.91
C THR A 2 -60.77 4.34 14.40
N ASP A 3 -59.93 5.00 13.65
CA ASP A 3 -59.90 4.92 12.18
C ASP A 3 -59.03 3.72 11.76
N THR A 4 -59.67 2.71 11.22
CA THR A 4 -59.03 1.51 10.72
C THR A 4 -58.82 1.68 9.23
N PHE A 5 -57.58 1.82 8.83
CA PHE A 5 -57.19 1.88 7.40
C PHE A 5 -57.04 0.48 6.86
N GLN A 6 -57.96 0.05 5.99
CA GLN A 6 -57.91 -1.20 5.24
C GLN A 6 -57.24 -0.97 3.90
N VAL A 7 -56.10 -1.61 3.72
CA VAL A 7 -55.40 -1.68 2.41
C VAL A 7 -55.83 -2.96 1.73
N GLN A 8 -56.58 -2.84 0.65
CA GLN A 8 -56.99 -3.91 -0.23
C GLN A 8 -55.96 -4.00 -1.34
N GLY A 9 -55.11 -5.03 -1.31
CA GLY A 9 -54.15 -5.33 -2.35
C GLY A 9 -54.61 -6.53 -3.15
N ASP A 10 -54.95 -6.31 -4.43
CA ASP A 10 -55.23 -7.34 -5.41
C ASP A 10 -53.91 -8.10 -5.76
N PHE A 11 -53.88 -9.38 -5.43
CA PHE A 11 -52.84 -10.28 -5.90
C PHE A 11 -53.32 -10.99 -7.18
N ALA A 12 -52.73 -10.65 -8.31
CA ALA A 12 -52.87 -11.45 -9.53
C ALA A 12 -51.91 -12.66 -9.47
N PRO A 13 -52.31 -13.84 -9.92
CA PRO A 13 -51.47 -15.04 -9.88
C PRO A 13 -50.37 -14.98 -10.94
N ALA A 14 -49.15 -15.34 -10.53
CA ALA A 14 -47.98 -15.45 -11.38
C ALA A 14 -48.14 -16.62 -12.37
N GLU A 15 -48.09 -16.31 -13.64
CA GLU A 15 -47.94 -17.31 -14.71
C GLU A 15 -46.52 -17.89 -14.69
N SER A 16 -46.47 -19.21 -14.64
CA SER A 16 -45.25 -20.01 -14.71
C SER A 16 -44.69 -19.99 -16.14
N PHE A 17 -43.61 -19.25 -16.36
CA PHE A 17 -42.79 -19.44 -17.54
C PHE A 17 -41.71 -20.50 -17.26
N ALA A 18 -41.97 -21.72 -17.72
CA ALA A 18 -40.93 -22.71 -17.92
C ALA A 18 -40.14 -22.35 -19.18
N ALA A 19 -38.97 -21.77 -19.03
CA ALA A 19 -38.02 -21.65 -20.10
C ALA A 19 -37.01 -22.78 -20.02
N GLU A 20 -37.01 -23.63 -21.03
CA GLU A 20 -36.02 -24.67 -21.25
C GLU A 20 -34.63 -24.06 -21.36
N ILE A 21 -33.75 -24.42 -20.44
CA ILE A 21 -32.33 -24.09 -20.52
C ILE A 21 -31.68 -25.16 -21.39
N SER A 22 -31.55 -24.86 -22.69
CA SER A 22 -30.61 -25.55 -23.56
C SER A 22 -29.20 -25.17 -23.17
N VAL A 23 -28.43 -26.13 -22.70
CA VAL A 23 -27.00 -26.02 -22.44
C VAL A 23 -26.26 -26.34 -23.74
N PRO A 24 -25.61 -25.38 -24.43
CA PRO A 24 -24.63 -25.72 -25.44
C PRO A 24 -23.26 -25.84 -24.78
N GLY A 25 -22.66 -27.00 -25.02
CA GLY A 25 -21.24 -27.33 -25.15
C GLY A 25 -20.23 -26.59 -24.29
N SER A 26 -19.67 -27.37 -23.37
CA SER A 26 -18.27 -27.27 -22.92
C SER A 26 -17.35 -26.93 -24.10
N GLU A 27 -16.78 -25.73 -24.12
CA GLU A 27 -15.49 -25.38 -24.73
C GLU A 27 -15.43 -23.87 -24.97
N ALA A 28 -15.01 -23.12 -23.97
CA ALA A 28 -14.34 -21.81 -24.11
C ALA A 28 -13.99 -21.24 -22.72
N LEU A 29 -13.28 -22.03 -21.91
CA LEU A 29 -12.48 -21.51 -20.79
C LEU A 29 -11.10 -21.14 -21.35
N LEU A 30 -11.04 -20.16 -22.21
CA LEU A 30 -9.76 -19.62 -22.66
C LEU A 30 -9.81 -18.09 -22.54
N THR A 31 -9.02 -17.64 -21.56
CA THR A 31 -8.37 -16.33 -21.57
C THR A 31 -9.30 -15.14 -21.73
N ALA A 32 -10.01 -14.78 -20.65
CA ALA A 32 -10.13 -13.37 -20.39
C ALA A 32 -8.70 -12.89 -20.13
N ASP A 33 -8.02 -12.50 -21.17
CA ASP A 33 -6.89 -11.58 -21.12
C ASP A 33 -7.51 -10.27 -20.59
N VAL A 34 -7.56 -10.18 -19.26
CA VAL A 34 -7.77 -8.92 -18.57
C VAL A 34 -6.50 -8.16 -18.88
N THR A 35 -6.50 -7.41 -19.95
CA THR A 35 -5.61 -6.28 -20.14
C THR A 35 -5.93 -5.33 -18.98
N ALA A 36 -5.37 -5.65 -17.82
CA ALA A 36 -5.41 -4.79 -16.67
C ALA A 36 -4.78 -3.49 -17.13
N GLU A 37 -5.60 -2.45 -17.26
CA GLU A 37 -5.13 -1.09 -17.50
C GLU A 37 -3.93 -0.87 -16.58
N PRO A 38 -2.77 -0.43 -17.10
CA PRO A 38 -1.59 -0.27 -16.27
C PRO A 38 -1.94 0.62 -15.09
N ASN A 39 -1.65 0.14 -13.87
CA ASN A 39 -1.96 0.88 -12.66
C ASN A 39 -1.22 2.23 -12.72
N GLY A 40 -1.95 3.35 -12.79
CA GLY A 40 -1.38 4.68 -12.92
C GLY A 40 -0.41 5.07 -11.79
N PHE A 41 -0.43 4.33 -10.67
CA PHE A 41 0.54 4.52 -9.57
C PHE A 41 1.96 4.02 -9.92
N ILE A 42 2.11 3.15 -10.91
CA ILE A 42 3.42 2.72 -11.43
C ILE A 42 4.18 3.91 -12.00
N GLU A 43 3.49 4.77 -12.73
CA GLU A 43 4.08 5.97 -13.36
C GLU A 43 4.57 7.00 -12.34
N LEU A 44 4.05 6.95 -11.10
CA LEU A 44 4.49 7.83 -10.03
C LEU A 44 5.84 7.41 -9.41
N GLY A 45 6.40 6.26 -9.79
CA GLY A 45 7.70 5.77 -9.31
C GLY A 45 7.68 5.26 -7.87
N LEU A 46 6.51 4.82 -7.38
CA LEU A 46 6.38 4.21 -6.05
C LEU A 46 7.05 2.84 -6.00
N ALA A 47 7.44 2.41 -4.80
CA ALA A 47 7.93 1.06 -4.57
C ALA A 47 6.88 0.02 -5.00
N PRO A 48 7.28 -1.12 -5.61
CA PRO A 48 6.35 -2.11 -6.14
C PRO A 48 5.40 -2.67 -5.07
N GLU A 49 5.85 -2.78 -3.82
CA GLU A 49 5.05 -3.21 -2.68
C GLU A 49 3.87 -2.25 -2.42
N LEU A 50 4.11 -0.95 -2.56
CA LEU A 50 3.07 0.08 -2.39
C LEU A 50 2.10 0.09 -3.57
N VAL A 51 2.58 -0.11 -4.79
CA VAL A 51 1.73 -0.23 -5.98
C VAL A 51 0.80 -1.43 -5.82
N GLN A 52 1.33 -2.57 -5.33
CA GLN A 52 0.52 -3.75 -5.07
C GLN A 52 -0.51 -3.49 -3.96
N ALA A 53 -0.11 -2.89 -2.84
CA ALA A 53 -1.02 -2.57 -1.74
C ALA A 53 -2.17 -1.65 -2.18
N VAL A 54 -1.87 -0.63 -2.99
CA VAL A 54 -2.87 0.29 -3.55
C VAL A 54 -3.82 -0.44 -4.50
N ALA A 55 -3.31 -1.37 -5.31
CA ALA A 55 -4.13 -2.21 -6.20
C ALA A 55 -5.04 -3.16 -5.40
N ASP A 56 -4.53 -3.77 -4.34
CA ASP A 56 -5.31 -4.66 -3.45
C ASP A 56 -6.45 -3.90 -2.74
N LEU A 57 -6.27 -2.62 -2.48
CA LEU A 57 -7.32 -1.71 -2.00
C LEU A 57 -8.32 -1.27 -3.09
N GLY A 58 -8.12 -1.70 -4.34
CA GLY A 58 -8.99 -1.40 -5.48
C GLY A 58 -8.73 -0.05 -6.15
N TYR A 59 -7.62 0.62 -5.85
CA TYR A 59 -7.23 1.87 -6.51
C TYR A 59 -6.35 1.58 -7.73
N THR A 60 -6.86 1.86 -8.91
CA THR A 60 -6.14 1.66 -10.17
C THR A 60 -5.60 2.97 -10.76
N GLN A 61 -6.23 4.09 -10.46
CA GLN A 61 -5.87 5.40 -10.99
C GLN A 61 -5.65 6.43 -9.89
N PRO A 62 -4.52 7.15 -9.89
CA PRO A 62 -4.25 8.20 -8.92
C PRO A 62 -5.12 9.43 -9.19
N THR A 63 -5.52 10.11 -8.14
CA THR A 63 -6.25 11.37 -8.23
C THR A 63 -5.34 12.52 -8.70
N ALA A 64 -5.94 13.61 -9.19
CA ALA A 64 -5.18 14.78 -9.61
C ALA A 64 -4.26 15.36 -8.52
N VAL A 65 -4.65 15.24 -7.24
CA VAL A 65 -3.82 15.65 -6.10
C VAL A 65 -2.64 14.71 -5.93
N GLN A 66 -2.86 13.41 -6.02
CA GLN A 66 -1.82 12.39 -5.91
C GLN A 66 -0.80 12.50 -7.04
N CYS A 67 -1.24 12.67 -8.30
CA CYS A 67 -0.35 12.87 -9.44
C CYS A 67 0.59 14.08 -9.28
N LYS A 68 0.14 15.13 -8.58
CA LYS A 68 0.95 16.33 -8.37
C LYS A 68 1.81 16.25 -7.11
N ALA A 69 1.26 15.74 -6.00
CA ALA A 69 1.93 15.77 -4.72
C ALA A 69 2.98 14.66 -4.57
N ILE A 70 2.70 13.43 -5.02
CA ILE A 70 3.58 12.29 -4.82
C ILE A 70 4.95 12.49 -5.48
N PRO A 71 5.08 12.85 -6.77
CA PRO A 71 6.39 13.05 -7.39
C PRO A 71 7.19 14.17 -6.74
N LEU A 72 6.52 15.26 -6.34
CA LEU A 72 7.18 16.36 -5.65
C LEU A 72 7.71 15.93 -4.27
N ALA A 73 6.89 15.19 -3.49
CA ALA A 73 7.29 14.70 -2.18
C ALA A 73 8.46 13.71 -2.26
N MET A 74 8.55 12.92 -3.33
CA MET A 74 9.64 11.98 -3.59
C MET A 74 10.89 12.63 -4.19
N GLY A 75 10.90 13.96 -4.34
CA GLY A 75 12.06 14.70 -4.85
C GLY A 75 12.29 14.57 -6.36
N GLN A 76 11.31 14.03 -7.13
CA GLN A 76 11.40 13.93 -8.60
C GLN A 76 11.33 15.30 -9.31
N GLY A 77 11.11 16.38 -8.57
CA GLY A 77 11.02 17.74 -9.10
C GLY A 77 12.36 18.46 -9.41
N GLY A 78 13.46 17.74 -9.58
CA GLY A 78 14.71 18.32 -10.11
C GLY A 78 15.65 19.01 -9.09
N GLN A 79 15.40 18.92 -7.81
CA GLN A 79 16.23 19.52 -6.75
C GLN A 79 17.16 18.51 -6.05
N GLY A 80 17.75 17.57 -6.78
CA GLY A 80 18.86 16.75 -6.27
C GLY A 80 18.56 15.91 -5.02
N GLY A 81 17.38 15.31 -4.92
CA GLY A 81 17.04 14.36 -3.83
C GLY A 81 16.80 15.02 -2.46
N ARG A 82 16.67 16.35 -2.38
CA ARG A 82 16.33 17.03 -1.12
C ARG A 82 14.84 16.92 -0.83
N CYS A 83 14.51 16.62 0.42
CA CYS A 83 13.14 16.75 0.91
C CYS A 83 12.66 18.20 0.71
N ILE A 84 11.49 18.35 0.10
CA ILE A 84 10.86 19.65 -0.16
C ILE A 84 9.66 19.79 0.77
N ASP A 85 9.55 20.92 1.43
CA ASP A 85 8.36 21.24 2.21
C ASP A 85 7.19 21.49 1.27
N LEU A 86 6.10 20.73 1.46
CA LEU A 86 4.91 20.80 0.63
C LEU A 86 3.69 21.22 1.45
N MET A 87 2.94 22.17 0.92
CA MET A 87 1.61 22.51 1.40
C MET A 87 0.58 22.11 0.34
N VAL A 88 -0.31 21.16 0.69
CA VAL A 88 -1.34 20.66 -0.22
C VAL A 88 -2.71 20.98 0.33
N SER A 89 -3.48 21.77 -0.41
CA SER A 89 -4.87 22.09 -0.12
C SER A 89 -5.78 21.49 -1.20
N SER A 90 -6.80 20.75 -0.78
CA SER A 90 -7.81 20.21 -1.67
C SER A 90 -9.07 19.82 -0.90
N GLN A 91 -10.17 19.56 -1.61
CA GLN A 91 -11.45 19.16 -1.03
C GLN A 91 -11.36 17.83 -0.25
N THR A 92 -12.31 17.58 0.65
CA THR A 92 -12.48 16.28 1.31
C THR A 92 -12.77 15.20 0.26
N GLY A 93 -12.25 13.99 0.48
CA GLY A 93 -12.42 12.88 -0.47
C GLY A 93 -11.50 12.93 -1.70
N SER A 94 -10.62 13.91 -1.85
CA SER A 94 -9.69 14.03 -2.99
C SER A 94 -8.46 13.10 -2.93
N GLY A 95 -8.34 12.26 -1.89
CA GLY A 95 -7.22 11.33 -1.73
C GLY A 95 -5.96 11.95 -1.09
N LYS A 96 -6.09 13.03 -0.30
CA LYS A 96 -4.96 13.66 0.39
C LYS A 96 -4.19 12.72 1.31
N THR A 97 -4.90 11.85 2.01
CA THR A 97 -4.26 10.91 2.95
C THR A 97 -3.24 10.04 2.22
N ALA A 98 -3.63 9.39 1.14
CA ALA A 98 -2.70 8.61 0.33
C ALA A 98 -1.62 9.49 -0.33
N ALA A 99 -1.94 10.74 -0.70
CA ALA A 99 -0.99 11.65 -1.34
C ALA A 99 0.22 11.99 -0.44
N PHE A 100 0.06 12.04 0.89
CA PHE A 100 1.20 12.24 1.79
C PHE A 100 1.73 10.91 2.36
N LEU A 101 0.88 9.91 2.55
CA LEU A 101 1.27 8.65 3.18
C LEU A 101 2.16 7.81 2.27
N LEU A 102 1.81 7.68 0.99
CA LEU A 102 2.57 6.88 0.02
C LEU A 102 4.03 7.33 -0.14
N PRO A 103 4.37 8.64 -0.28
CA PRO A 103 5.76 9.08 -0.30
C PRO A 103 6.52 8.79 0.99
N VAL A 104 5.87 8.94 2.14
CA VAL A 104 6.48 8.62 3.44
C VAL A 104 6.82 7.14 3.53
N LEU A 105 5.87 6.26 3.20
CA LEU A 105 6.09 4.82 3.21
C LEU A 105 7.15 4.41 2.18
N HIS A 106 7.13 4.98 0.97
CA HIS A 106 8.16 4.76 -0.05
C HIS A 106 9.56 5.09 0.49
N THR A 107 9.72 6.22 1.14
CA THR A 107 10.99 6.64 1.74
C THR A 107 11.45 5.68 2.83
N LEU A 108 10.54 5.23 3.70
CA LEU A 108 10.86 4.27 4.78
C LEU A 108 11.25 2.90 4.23
N ILE A 109 10.57 2.41 3.20
CA ILE A 109 10.92 1.15 2.52
C ILE A 109 12.30 1.27 1.89
N GLY A 110 12.59 2.38 1.19
CA GLY A 110 13.90 2.65 0.61
C GLY A 110 15.02 2.66 1.65
N GLN A 111 14.83 3.38 2.76
CA GLN A 111 15.81 3.43 3.87
C GLN A 111 16.04 2.05 4.50
N GLN A 112 15.00 1.25 4.65
CA GLN A 112 15.12 -0.11 5.16
C GLN A 112 15.90 -1.00 4.18
N ALA A 113 15.59 -0.93 2.89
CA ALA A 113 16.27 -1.70 1.85
C ALA A 113 17.76 -1.32 1.76
N GLU A 114 18.08 -0.03 1.85
CA GLU A 114 19.47 0.46 1.87
C GLU A 114 20.22 -0.06 3.10
N ALA A 115 19.64 0.04 4.29
CA ALA A 115 20.24 -0.48 5.52
C ALA A 115 20.48 -1.99 5.49
N GLU A 116 19.54 -2.76 4.90
CA GLU A 116 19.71 -4.20 4.71
C GLU A 116 20.79 -4.53 3.68
N ALA A 117 20.88 -3.76 2.60
CA ALA A 117 21.91 -3.91 1.58
C ALA A 117 23.31 -3.59 2.14
N GLU A 118 23.44 -2.52 2.92
CA GLU A 118 24.69 -2.16 3.61
C GLU A 118 25.13 -3.26 4.59
N ALA A 119 24.22 -3.75 5.42
CA ALA A 119 24.51 -4.83 6.37
C ALA A 119 24.93 -6.13 5.67
N ARG A 120 24.34 -6.43 4.50
CA ARG A 120 24.72 -7.57 3.66
C ARG A 120 26.11 -7.36 3.07
N ALA A 121 26.39 -6.20 2.50
CA ALA A 121 27.69 -5.88 1.91
C ALA A 121 28.82 -5.89 2.95
N GLU A 122 28.55 -5.43 4.18
CA GLU A 122 29.50 -5.50 5.30
C GLU A 122 29.82 -6.96 5.68
N TYR A 123 28.77 -7.79 5.77
CA TYR A 123 28.95 -9.22 6.04
C TYR A 123 29.78 -9.93 4.95
N ASP A 124 29.45 -9.68 3.68
CA ASP A 124 30.14 -10.28 2.54
C ASP A 124 31.61 -9.85 2.48
N ARG A 125 31.90 -8.59 2.83
CA ARG A 125 33.26 -8.08 2.98
C ARG A 125 34.02 -8.79 4.09
N ALA A 126 33.39 -8.96 5.26
CA ALA A 126 33.98 -9.68 6.37
C ALA A 126 34.25 -11.17 6.06
N VAL A 127 33.37 -11.82 5.29
CA VAL A 127 33.58 -13.19 4.79
C VAL A 127 34.77 -13.27 3.85
N ALA A 128 34.87 -12.33 2.91
CA ALA A 128 36.00 -12.27 1.95
C ALA A 128 37.34 -12.03 2.67
N GLU A 129 37.39 -11.16 3.67
CA GLU A 129 38.58 -10.92 4.47
C GLU A 129 38.99 -12.13 5.32
N ALA A 130 38.03 -12.86 5.91
CA ALA A 130 38.31 -14.09 6.64
C ALA A 130 38.87 -15.17 5.70
N ALA A 131 38.29 -15.31 4.51
CA ALA A 131 38.79 -16.24 3.48
C ALA A 131 40.22 -15.89 3.03
N ALA A 132 40.53 -14.60 2.84
CA ALA A 132 41.90 -14.16 2.50
C ALA A 132 42.92 -14.44 3.61
N ARG A 133 42.49 -14.49 4.86
CA ARG A 133 43.31 -14.84 6.02
C ARG A 133 43.35 -16.35 6.34
N GLY A 134 42.61 -17.16 5.60
CA GLY A 134 42.47 -18.60 5.86
C GLY A 134 41.68 -18.91 7.15
N GLU A 135 40.89 -17.96 7.63
CA GLU A 135 40.05 -18.11 8.82
C GLU A 135 38.64 -18.57 8.44
N ALA A 136 37.94 -19.18 9.41
CA ALA A 136 36.55 -19.57 9.20
C ALA A 136 35.66 -18.32 9.03
N PRO A 137 34.63 -18.35 8.15
CA PRO A 137 33.76 -17.21 7.92
C PRO A 137 33.06 -16.77 9.21
N PRO A 138 32.87 -15.48 9.44
CA PRO A 138 32.21 -14.96 10.61
C PRO A 138 30.78 -15.53 10.70
N LYS A 139 30.39 -15.99 11.88
CA LYS A 139 29.03 -16.49 12.10
C LYS A 139 28.04 -15.35 11.94
N ARG A 140 27.03 -15.55 11.09
CA ARG A 140 25.93 -14.60 10.97
C ARG A 140 25.32 -14.32 12.35
N ALA A 141 25.21 -13.05 12.71
CA ALA A 141 24.65 -12.66 14.01
C ALA A 141 23.24 -13.25 14.14
N LYS A 142 23.00 -14.04 15.18
CA LYS A 142 21.66 -14.55 15.48
C LYS A 142 20.75 -13.35 15.78
N ARG A 143 19.53 -13.39 15.24
CA ARG A 143 18.50 -12.39 15.55
C ARG A 143 18.31 -12.38 17.07
N LYS A 144 18.64 -11.26 17.70
CA LYS A 144 18.51 -11.11 19.15
C LYS A 144 17.03 -10.97 19.48
N ASP A 145 16.59 -11.66 20.54
CA ASP A 145 15.22 -11.54 21.03
C ASP A 145 14.96 -10.09 21.49
N PRO A 146 14.03 -9.36 20.86
CA PRO A 146 13.73 -7.97 21.21
C PRO A 146 13.05 -7.82 22.58
N THR A 147 12.46 -8.91 23.11
CA THR A 147 11.80 -8.89 24.43
C THR A 147 12.80 -8.94 25.60
N ASN A 148 14.05 -9.31 25.33
CA ASN A 148 15.09 -9.34 26.35
C ASN A 148 15.61 -7.92 26.61
N ALA A 149 15.49 -7.46 27.85
CA ALA A 149 15.92 -6.12 28.27
C ALA A 149 17.38 -5.78 27.92
N ARG A 150 18.28 -6.78 27.84
CA ARG A 150 19.68 -6.58 27.43
C ARG A 150 19.84 -6.29 25.94
N ASN A 151 18.85 -6.64 25.14
CA ASN A 151 18.85 -6.44 23.68
C ASN A 151 17.96 -5.27 23.27
N PHE A 152 17.33 -4.60 24.24
CA PHE A 152 16.44 -3.49 23.98
C PHE A 152 17.20 -2.38 23.25
N LYS A 153 16.73 -2.04 22.06
CA LYS A 153 17.15 -0.86 21.33
C LYS A 153 15.92 0.06 21.24
N PRO A 154 16.05 1.32 21.65
CA PRO A 154 14.95 2.27 21.46
C PRO A 154 14.61 2.35 19.99
N ALA A 155 13.32 2.33 19.67
CA ALA A 155 12.86 2.53 18.31
C ALA A 155 13.20 3.96 17.86
N VAL A 156 13.78 4.10 16.69
CA VAL A 156 14.00 5.39 16.05
C VAL A 156 12.83 5.61 15.08
N PRO A 157 11.93 6.57 15.34
CA PRO A 157 10.83 6.82 14.45
C PRO A 157 11.34 7.38 13.11
N GLY A 158 10.96 6.75 12.00
CA GLY A 158 11.33 7.21 10.66
C GLY A 158 10.46 8.36 10.15
N ALA A 159 9.24 8.50 10.68
CA ALA A 159 8.30 9.56 10.32
C ALA A 159 7.43 9.95 11.51
N LEU A 160 6.95 11.19 11.52
CA LEU A 160 5.99 11.70 12.49
C LEU A 160 4.80 12.31 11.74
N ILE A 161 3.61 11.76 12.00
CA ILE A 161 2.36 12.26 11.43
C ILE A 161 1.53 12.87 12.55
N VAL A 162 1.21 14.16 12.43
CA VAL A 162 0.44 14.90 13.42
C VAL A 162 -0.95 15.20 12.85
N CYS A 163 -1.98 14.82 13.58
CA CYS A 163 -3.39 15.02 13.21
C CYS A 163 -4.09 15.91 14.24
N PRO A 164 -5.08 16.71 13.81
CA PRO A 164 -5.80 17.64 14.70
C PRO A 164 -6.74 16.92 15.69
N THR A 165 -7.19 15.71 15.35
CA THR A 165 -8.08 14.91 16.20
C THR A 165 -7.59 13.48 16.33
N ARG A 166 -7.99 12.82 17.43
CA ARG A 166 -7.66 11.42 17.71
C ARG A 166 -8.26 10.48 16.68
N GLU A 167 -9.49 10.75 16.25
CA GLU A 167 -10.23 9.94 15.27
C GLU A 167 -9.49 9.93 13.93
N LEU A 168 -9.02 11.10 13.48
CA LEU A 168 -8.23 11.20 12.25
C LEU A 168 -6.89 10.48 12.38
N ALA A 169 -6.24 10.57 13.55
CA ALA A 169 -4.99 9.83 13.77
C ALA A 169 -5.18 8.31 13.73
N GLN A 170 -6.30 7.82 14.29
CA GLN A 170 -6.66 6.39 14.21
C GLN A 170 -6.95 5.95 12.77
N GLN A 171 -7.66 6.79 11.98
CA GLN A 171 -7.91 6.51 10.57
C GLN A 171 -6.60 6.44 9.78
N VAL A 172 -5.72 7.43 9.93
CA VAL A 172 -4.43 7.43 9.24
C VAL A 172 -3.56 6.24 9.63
N ALA A 173 -3.58 5.83 10.91
CA ALA A 173 -2.86 4.66 11.38
C ALA A 173 -3.45 3.33 10.87
N HIS A 174 -4.73 3.31 10.51
CA HIS A 174 -5.37 2.15 9.89
C HIS A 174 -5.06 2.06 8.40
N ASP A 175 -4.95 3.22 7.74
CA ASP A 175 -4.67 3.34 6.31
C ASP A 175 -3.18 3.10 5.97
N ALA A 176 -2.29 3.15 6.99
CA ALA A 176 -0.84 2.96 6.86
C ALA A 176 -0.41 1.49 6.96
#